data_828ba8c206f6231cf8b646802a74fdf7
#
_entry.id   828ba8c206f6231cf8b646802a74fdf7
#
_cell.length_a   1.000
_cell.length_b   1.000
_cell.length_c   1.000
_cell.angle_alpha   90.00
_cell.angle_beta   90.00
_cell.angle_gamma   90.00
#
_symmetry.space_group_name_H-M   'P 1'
#
loop_
_entity.id
_entity.type
_entity.pdbx_description
1 polymer ?
#
loop_
_entity_poly.entity_id
_entity_poly.type
_entity_poly.pdbx_seq_one_letter_code
_entity_poly.pdbx_strand_id
1 'polypeptide(L)'
;HTTVSNEQKAHAARELGANETILYRGLSVDDYVKKYTDDRGYDVVFDTVGGDNLDASFQAARFAGTIVNIAARSTHDLTPMHSRGLTLHVVFLVGQVANPLNRHSIKPRLEKLSELAENGELQPLIDQQHFEIEDVADAHAYLESGEPIGKVVLTR
;
A
#
# COMPACT_ATOMS: atom_id res chain seq x y z
N HIS A 1 4.32 -10.65 2.73
CA HIS A 1 5.36 -10.22 1.79
C HIS A 1 5.09 -8.78 1.33
N THR A 2 6.13 -7.98 1.12
CA THR A 2 5.98 -6.61 0.61
C THR A 2 7.04 -6.29 -0.44
N THR A 3 6.67 -5.50 -1.44
CA THR A 3 7.60 -5.00 -2.46
C THR A 3 8.16 -3.65 -2.03
N VAL A 4 9.46 -3.47 -2.18
CA VAL A 4 10.17 -2.25 -1.78
C VAL A 4 11.22 -1.87 -2.81
N SER A 5 11.60 -0.57 -2.84
CA SER A 5 12.49 -0.04 -3.87
C SER A 5 13.99 -0.15 -3.54
N ASN A 6 14.35 -0.34 -2.27
CA ASN A 6 15.73 -0.42 -1.79
C ASN A 6 15.84 -1.15 -0.45
N GLU A 7 17.07 -1.46 -0.04
CA GLU A 7 17.35 -2.21 1.19
C GLU A 7 16.97 -1.45 2.48
N GLN A 8 17.06 -0.14 2.49
CA GLN A 8 16.68 0.66 3.65
C GLN A 8 15.17 0.54 3.91
N LYS A 9 14.33 0.62 2.85
CA LYS A 9 12.88 0.36 2.94
C LYS A 9 12.57 -1.10 3.26
N ALA A 10 13.41 -2.04 2.80
CA ALA A 10 13.28 -3.45 3.15
C ALA A 10 13.53 -3.70 4.64
N HIS A 11 14.54 -3.06 5.21
CA HIS A 11 14.81 -3.12 6.64
C HIS A 11 13.61 -2.59 7.45
N ALA A 12 13.15 -1.38 7.14
CA ALA A 12 11.99 -0.78 7.81
C ALA A 12 10.73 -1.65 7.71
N ALA A 13 10.48 -2.27 6.56
CA ALA A 13 9.34 -3.17 6.37
C ALA A 13 9.43 -4.44 7.23
N ARG A 14 10.63 -5.02 7.38
CA ARG A 14 10.85 -6.17 8.27
C ARG A 14 10.63 -5.80 9.74
N GLU A 15 11.10 -4.63 10.17
CA GLU A 15 10.86 -4.10 11.51
C GLU A 15 9.37 -3.93 11.81
N LEU A 16 8.57 -3.59 10.79
CA LEU A 16 7.12 -3.48 10.87
C LEU A 16 6.38 -4.83 10.70
N GLY A 17 7.10 -5.95 10.65
CA GLY A 17 6.53 -7.30 10.65
C GLY A 17 6.36 -7.96 9.28
N ALA A 18 6.95 -7.42 8.21
CA ALA A 18 6.96 -8.13 6.93
C ALA A 18 7.82 -9.40 7.02
N ASN A 19 7.25 -10.55 6.70
CA ASN A 19 7.97 -11.83 6.69
C ASN A 19 9.01 -11.87 5.55
N GLU A 20 8.65 -11.33 4.39
CA GLU A 20 9.52 -11.24 3.23
C GLU A 20 9.47 -9.85 2.59
N THR A 21 10.63 -9.38 2.16
CA THR A 21 10.76 -8.12 1.43
C THR A 21 11.35 -8.38 0.04
N ILE A 22 10.68 -7.84 -0.97
CA ILE A 22 11.00 -8.08 -2.37
C ILE A 22 11.50 -6.78 -2.98
N LEU A 23 12.79 -6.74 -3.33
CA LEU A 23 13.37 -5.65 -4.10
C LEU A 23 12.86 -5.76 -5.54
N TYR A 24 11.80 -5.02 -5.86
CA TYR A 24 11.15 -5.15 -7.17
C TYR A 24 11.95 -4.54 -8.32
N ARG A 25 12.94 -3.67 -8.03
CA ARG A 25 13.81 -3.13 -9.07
C ARG A 25 14.74 -4.22 -9.59
N GLY A 26 14.54 -4.61 -10.85
CA GLY A 26 15.33 -5.65 -11.51
C GLY A 26 14.77 -7.07 -11.38
N LEU A 27 13.58 -7.23 -10.79
CA LEU A 27 12.83 -8.47 -10.79
C LEU A 27 11.50 -8.31 -11.52
N SER A 28 11.16 -9.25 -12.39
CA SER A 28 9.81 -9.31 -12.95
C SER A 28 8.80 -9.81 -11.91
N VAL A 29 7.50 -9.57 -12.16
CA VAL A 29 6.44 -10.12 -11.32
C VAL A 29 6.51 -11.65 -11.27
N ASP A 30 6.71 -12.28 -12.42
CA ASP A 30 6.80 -13.73 -12.51
C ASP A 30 7.98 -14.30 -11.71
N ASP A 31 9.15 -13.61 -11.70
CA ASP A 31 10.30 -14.05 -10.93
C ASP A 31 10.04 -14.06 -9.43
N TYR A 32 9.44 -12.99 -8.87
CA TYR A 32 9.18 -12.99 -7.44
C TYR A 32 7.99 -13.86 -7.04
N VAL A 33 6.97 -13.97 -7.89
CA VAL A 33 5.86 -14.91 -7.67
C VAL A 33 6.40 -16.34 -7.60
N LYS A 34 7.17 -16.76 -8.59
CA LYS A 34 7.80 -18.08 -8.60
C LYS A 34 8.66 -18.34 -7.38
N LYS A 35 9.51 -17.37 -7.02
CA LYS A 35 10.43 -17.50 -5.89
C LYS A 35 9.74 -17.60 -4.54
N TYR A 36 8.68 -16.81 -4.31
CA TYR A 36 8.11 -16.63 -2.98
C TYR A 36 6.75 -17.29 -2.76
N THR A 37 6.16 -17.89 -3.80
CA THR A 37 4.85 -18.54 -3.73
C THR A 37 4.82 -19.93 -4.39
N ASP A 38 5.97 -20.50 -4.73
CA ASP A 38 6.06 -21.74 -5.50
C ASP A 38 5.21 -21.66 -6.80
N ASP A 39 5.31 -20.53 -7.49
CA ASP A 39 4.61 -20.24 -8.74
C ASP A 39 3.05 -20.20 -8.66
N ARG A 40 2.49 -20.25 -7.46
CA ARG A 40 1.04 -20.22 -7.26
C ARG A 40 0.41 -18.83 -7.36
N GLY A 41 1.16 -17.80 -7.05
CA GLY A 41 0.70 -16.44 -6.83
C GLY A 41 0.12 -16.21 -5.43
N TYR A 42 -0.19 -14.95 -5.13
CA TYR A 42 -0.68 -14.51 -3.83
C TYR A 42 -2.19 -14.65 -3.71
N ASP A 43 -2.68 -15.11 -2.56
CA ASP A 43 -4.12 -15.19 -2.25
C ASP A 43 -4.76 -13.81 -2.23
N VAL A 44 -4.06 -12.85 -1.62
CA VAL A 44 -4.48 -11.46 -1.52
C VAL A 44 -3.31 -10.55 -1.89
N VAL A 45 -3.55 -9.58 -2.76
CA VAL A 45 -2.62 -8.50 -3.09
C VAL A 45 -3.23 -7.18 -2.64
N PHE A 46 -2.52 -6.47 -1.75
CA PHE A 46 -2.91 -5.14 -1.32
C PHE A 46 -2.09 -4.09 -2.07
N ASP A 47 -2.70 -3.47 -3.06
CA ASP A 47 -2.08 -2.46 -3.91
C ASP A 47 -2.38 -1.04 -3.39
N THR A 48 -1.36 -0.40 -2.86
CA THR A 48 -1.41 0.98 -2.34
C THR A 48 -0.89 2.02 -3.34
N VAL A 49 -0.39 1.59 -4.49
CA VAL A 49 0.28 2.43 -5.50
C VAL A 49 -0.68 2.79 -6.63
N GLY A 50 -1.36 1.78 -7.20
CA GLY A 50 -2.25 1.98 -8.34
C GLY A 50 -1.51 2.30 -9.64
N GLY A 51 -2.22 2.92 -10.62
CA GLY A 51 -1.65 3.14 -11.95
C GLY A 51 -1.17 1.81 -12.55
N ASP A 52 -0.04 1.83 -13.24
CA ASP A 52 0.53 0.64 -13.88
C ASP A 52 0.83 -0.51 -12.89
N ASN A 53 0.96 -0.20 -11.59
CA ASN A 53 1.16 -1.23 -10.57
C ASN A 53 -0.04 -2.16 -10.39
N LEU A 54 -1.24 -1.73 -10.76
CA LEU A 54 -2.42 -2.59 -10.72
C LEU A 54 -2.32 -3.76 -11.71
N ASP A 55 -1.70 -3.56 -12.87
CA ASP A 55 -1.43 -4.64 -13.83
C ASP A 55 -0.44 -5.67 -13.26
N ALA A 56 0.58 -5.19 -12.55
CA ALA A 56 1.50 -6.05 -11.81
C ALA A 56 0.76 -6.83 -10.69
N SER A 57 -0.21 -6.20 -10.04
CA SER A 57 -1.05 -6.84 -9.02
C SER A 57 -1.94 -7.95 -9.61
N PHE A 58 -2.47 -7.76 -10.82
CA PHE A 58 -3.19 -8.83 -11.53
C PHE A 58 -2.28 -10.03 -11.82
N GLN A 59 -1.02 -9.78 -12.21
CA GLN A 59 -0.05 -10.85 -12.47
C GLN A 59 0.36 -11.59 -11.19
N ALA A 60 0.53 -10.86 -10.09
CA ALA A 60 0.99 -11.43 -8.83
C ALA A 60 -0.08 -12.29 -8.11
N ALA A 61 -1.36 -12.03 -8.32
CA ALA A 61 -2.44 -12.76 -7.68
C ALA A 61 -2.55 -14.20 -8.23
N ARG A 62 -2.87 -15.18 -7.38
CA ARG A 62 -3.16 -16.55 -7.83
C ARG A 62 -4.49 -16.64 -8.59
N PHE A 63 -4.76 -17.79 -9.19
CA PHE A 63 -6.09 -18.09 -9.74
C PHE A 63 -7.17 -17.94 -8.65
N ALA A 64 -8.26 -17.25 -8.96
CA ALA A 64 -9.32 -16.85 -8.03
C ALA A 64 -8.83 -16.04 -6.82
N GLY A 65 -7.71 -15.34 -6.96
CA GLY A 65 -7.16 -14.44 -5.93
C GLY A 65 -7.91 -13.12 -5.83
N THR A 66 -7.59 -12.36 -4.79
CA THR A 66 -8.22 -11.07 -4.49
C THR A 66 -7.20 -9.94 -4.53
N ILE A 67 -7.52 -8.87 -5.22
CA ILE A 67 -6.77 -7.61 -5.20
C ILE A 67 -7.58 -6.57 -4.44
N VAL A 68 -6.95 -5.90 -3.49
CA VAL A 68 -7.50 -4.72 -2.80
C VAL A 68 -6.68 -3.51 -3.21
N ASN A 69 -7.29 -2.54 -3.88
CA ASN A 69 -6.60 -1.35 -4.37
C ASN A 69 -7.21 -0.08 -3.77
N ILE A 70 -6.36 0.84 -3.32
CA ILE A 70 -6.77 2.14 -2.73
C ILE A 70 -6.52 3.33 -3.66
N ALA A 71 -5.96 3.09 -4.86
CA ALA A 71 -5.55 4.13 -5.82
C ALA A 71 -5.94 3.79 -7.28
N ALA A 72 -7.11 3.17 -7.49
CA ALA A 72 -7.60 2.70 -8.80
C ALA A 72 -8.14 3.84 -9.69
N ARG A 73 -7.29 4.83 -10.02
CA ARG A 73 -7.66 5.98 -10.89
C ARG A 73 -6.95 5.89 -12.24
N SER A 74 -7.17 4.78 -12.94
CA SER A 74 -6.51 4.44 -14.20
C SER A 74 -7.39 3.53 -15.05
N THR A 75 -6.98 3.28 -16.29
CA THR A 75 -7.67 2.39 -17.24
C THR A 75 -6.81 1.14 -17.45
N HIS A 76 -7.40 -0.03 -17.37
CA HIS A 76 -6.70 -1.32 -17.44
C HIS A 76 -7.40 -2.29 -18.38
N ASP A 77 -6.62 -3.21 -18.96
CA ASP A 77 -7.14 -4.41 -19.59
C ASP A 77 -7.57 -5.40 -18.51
N LEU A 78 -8.85 -5.75 -18.50
CA LEU A 78 -9.41 -6.73 -17.56
C LEU A 78 -9.27 -8.19 -18.02
N THR A 79 -8.63 -8.44 -19.15
CA THR A 79 -8.38 -9.81 -19.65
C THR A 79 -7.70 -10.72 -18.61
N PRO A 80 -6.66 -10.26 -17.87
CA PRO A 80 -6.05 -11.05 -16.80
C PRO A 80 -7.03 -11.37 -15.67
N MET A 81 -7.91 -10.44 -15.32
CA MET A 81 -8.94 -10.68 -14.31
C MET A 81 -9.94 -11.75 -14.76
N HIS A 82 -10.42 -11.65 -16.00
CA HIS A 82 -11.35 -12.61 -16.56
C HIS A 82 -10.75 -14.02 -16.65
N SER A 83 -9.55 -14.14 -17.24
CA SER A 83 -8.90 -15.43 -17.48
C SER A 83 -8.49 -16.16 -16.19
N ARG A 84 -8.26 -15.42 -15.10
CA ARG A 84 -7.84 -15.98 -13.81
C ARG A 84 -8.93 -15.93 -12.73
N GLY A 85 -10.12 -15.44 -13.05
CA GLY A 85 -11.25 -15.33 -12.11
C GLY A 85 -10.94 -14.45 -10.90
N LEU A 86 -10.21 -13.34 -11.09
CA LEU A 86 -9.77 -12.48 -9.99
C LEU A 86 -10.92 -11.62 -9.44
N THR A 87 -10.83 -11.28 -8.16
CA THR A 87 -11.69 -10.29 -7.52
C THR A 87 -10.92 -9.00 -7.29
N LEU A 88 -11.47 -7.85 -7.71
CA LEU A 88 -10.92 -6.54 -7.44
C LEU A 88 -11.83 -5.76 -6.48
N HIS A 89 -11.30 -5.40 -5.31
CA HIS A 89 -11.94 -4.49 -4.38
C HIS A 89 -11.28 -3.11 -4.46
N VAL A 90 -12.03 -2.10 -4.85
CA VAL A 90 -11.58 -0.71 -4.83
C VAL A 90 -12.04 -0.04 -3.53
N VAL A 91 -11.09 0.44 -2.74
CA VAL A 91 -11.37 1.16 -1.51
C VAL A 91 -11.15 2.65 -1.75
N PHE A 92 -12.22 3.43 -1.73
CA PHE A 92 -12.18 4.89 -1.88
C PHE A 92 -12.71 5.57 -0.62
N LEU A 93 -11.84 5.73 0.36
CA LEU A 93 -12.21 6.28 1.68
C LEU A 93 -12.74 7.72 1.59
N VAL A 94 -12.13 8.57 0.75
CA VAL A 94 -12.57 9.96 0.56
C VAL A 94 -14.02 10.02 0.08
N GLY A 95 -14.42 9.14 -0.83
CA GLY A 95 -15.80 9.04 -1.29
C GLY A 95 -16.77 8.65 -0.17
N GLN A 96 -16.35 7.79 0.74
CA GLN A 96 -17.16 7.41 1.92
C GLN A 96 -17.33 8.59 2.89
N VAL A 97 -16.28 9.37 3.14
CA VAL A 97 -16.33 10.55 3.99
C VAL A 97 -17.20 11.64 3.37
N ALA A 98 -17.08 11.85 2.06
CA ALA A 98 -17.84 12.87 1.33
C ALA A 98 -19.33 12.51 1.19
N ASN A 99 -19.68 11.22 1.17
CA ASN A 99 -21.07 10.78 1.04
C ASN A 99 -21.79 10.80 2.39
N PRO A 100 -22.85 11.63 2.56
CA PRO A 100 -23.60 11.73 3.82
C PRO A 100 -24.16 10.38 4.32
N LEU A 101 -24.52 9.48 3.42
CA LEU A 101 -25.09 8.17 3.75
C LEU A 101 -24.08 7.22 4.38
N ASN A 102 -22.79 7.38 4.08
CA ASN A 102 -21.72 6.49 4.53
C ASN A 102 -20.83 7.09 5.62
N ARG A 103 -20.94 8.39 5.87
CA ARG A 103 -20.08 9.10 6.83
C ARG A 103 -20.11 8.51 8.24
N HIS A 104 -21.25 7.99 8.68
CA HIS A 104 -21.41 7.38 10.01
C HIS A 104 -20.50 6.14 10.22
N SER A 105 -20.07 5.48 9.14
CA SER A 105 -19.20 4.29 9.23
C SER A 105 -17.73 4.61 9.51
N ILE A 106 -17.32 5.87 9.39
CA ILE A 106 -15.91 6.27 9.51
C ILE A 106 -15.49 6.36 10.97
N LYS A 107 -16.33 6.96 11.83
CA LYS A 107 -16.00 7.15 13.24
C LYS A 107 -15.63 5.85 13.95
N PRO A 108 -16.43 4.77 13.89
CA PRO A 108 -16.06 3.49 14.56
C PRO A 108 -14.74 2.91 14.04
N ARG A 109 -14.40 3.11 12.76
CA ARG A 109 -13.12 2.64 12.19
C ARG A 109 -11.95 3.42 12.74
N LEU A 110 -12.07 4.76 12.86
CA LEU A 110 -11.04 5.59 13.46
C LEU A 110 -10.85 5.28 14.95
N GLU A 111 -11.93 5.08 15.68
CA GLU A 111 -11.88 4.65 17.09
C GLU A 111 -11.12 3.32 17.24
N LYS A 112 -11.40 2.36 16.36
CA LYS A 112 -10.67 1.08 16.36
C LYS A 112 -9.19 1.22 16.02
N LEU A 113 -8.83 2.10 15.08
CA LEU A 113 -7.43 2.40 14.76
C LEU A 113 -6.72 3.07 15.95
N SER A 114 -7.40 3.96 16.68
CA SER A 114 -6.85 4.57 17.89
C SER A 114 -6.58 3.53 18.97
N GLU A 115 -7.52 2.61 19.22
CA GLU A 115 -7.30 1.50 20.16
C GLU A 115 -6.08 0.65 19.80
N LEU A 116 -5.92 0.30 18.51
CA LEU A 116 -4.77 -0.49 18.04
C LEU A 116 -3.45 0.27 18.23
N ALA A 117 -3.46 1.59 18.00
CA ALA A 117 -2.28 2.42 18.21
C ALA A 117 -1.93 2.55 19.71
N GLU A 118 -2.92 2.78 20.56
CA GLU A 118 -2.75 2.89 22.02
C GLU A 118 -2.24 1.58 22.64
N ASN A 119 -2.66 0.43 22.09
CA ASN A 119 -2.18 -0.88 22.51
C ASN A 119 -0.80 -1.26 21.92
N GLY A 120 -0.23 -0.42 21.06
CA GLY A 120 1.04 -0.71 20.38
C GLY A 120 0.96 -1.74 19.25
N GLU A 121 -0.27 -2.15 18.87
CA GLU A 121 -0.50 -3.09 17.78
C GLU A 121 -0.39 -2.41 16.39
N LEU A 122 -0.55 -1.10 16.34
CA LEU A 122 -0.35 -0.27 15.15
C LEU A 122 0.68 0.81 15.46
N GLN A 123 1.83 0.73 14.80
CA GLN A 123 2.92 1.71 14.96
C GLN A 123 3.14 2.44 13.63
N PRO A 124 2.75 3.73 13.53
CA PRO A 124 3.05 4.52 12.35
C PRO A 124 4.56 4.77 12.27
N LEU A 125 5.14 4.47 11.12
CA LEU A 125 6.50 4.87 10.83
C LEU A 125 6.53 6.35 10.50
N ILE A 126 7.20 7.15 11.33
CA ILE A 126 7.41 8.58 11.09
C ILE A 126 8.82 8.76 10.53
N ASP A 127 8.93 9.58 9.48
CA ASP A 127 10.23 9.93 8.91
C ASP A 127 11.07 10.72 9.91
N GLN A 128 12.40 10.57 9.83
CA GLN A 128 13.32 11.23 10.76
C GLN A 128 13.45 12.72 10.50
N GLN A 129 13.10 13.19 9.30
CA GLN A 129 13.15 14.61 8.98
C GLN A 129 11.92 15.33 9.52
N HIS A 130 12.15 16.37 10.30
CA HIS A 130 11.13 17.20 10.92
C HIS A 130 10.98 18.50 10.15
N PHE A 131 9.73 18.94 10.02
CA PHE A 131 9.37 20.21 9.40
C PHE A 131 8.42 20.97 10.32
N GLU A 132 8.64 22.28 10.42
CA GLU A 132 7.66 23.17 11.03
C GLU A 132 6.54 23.47 10.02
N ILE A 133 5.39 23.94 10.49
CA ILE A 133 4.24 24.20 9.61
C ILE A 133 4.56 25.28 8.57
N GLU A 134 5.47 26.18 8.87
CA GLU A 134 5.97 27.22 7.97
C GLU A 134 6.77 26.66 6.81
N ASP A 135 7.38 25.49 6.99
CA ASP A 135 8.20 24.80 5.97
C ASP A 135 7.40 23.82 5.11
N VAL A 136 6.08 23.98 5.05
CA VAL A 136 5.19 23.06 4.32
C VAL A 136 5.60 22.83 2.87
N ALA A 137 6.15 23.85 2.19
CA ALA A 137 6.61 23.72 0.81
C ALA A 137 7.80 22.77 0.71
N ASP A 138 8.76 22.85 1.64
CA ASP A 138 9.93 21.96 1.66
C ASP A 138 9.52 20.54 2.06
N ALA A 139 8.57 20.39 2.99
CA ALA A 139 8.00 19.09 3.34
C ALA A 139 7.32 18.39 2.14
N HIS A 140 6.59 19.15 1.31
CA HIS A 140 6.02 18.63 0.07
C HIS A 140 7.09 18.23 -0.94
N ALA A 141 8.10 19.08 -1.16
CA ALA A 141 9.21 18.76 -2.07
C ALA A 141 9.95 17.50 -1.61
N TYR A 142 10.20 17.37 -0.31
CA TYR A 142 10.80 16.17 0.27
C TYR A 142 9.92 14.93 0.07
N LEU A 143 8.61 15.02 0.31
CA LEU A 143 7.68 13.91 0.07
C LEU A 143 7.69 13.47 -1.39
N GLU A 144 7.70 14.42 -2.34
CA GLU A 144 7.70 14.16 -3.78
C GLU A 144 9.03 13.59 -4.30
N SER A 145 10.14 13.80 -3.60
CA SER A 145 11.44 13.21 -3.94
C SER A 145 11.45 11.69 -3.89
N GLY A 146 10.53 11.08 -3.10
CA GLY A 146 10.48 9.64 -2.85
C GLY A 146 11.57 9.13 -1.89
N GLU A 147 12.35 10.03 -1.29
CA GLU A 147 13.36 9.70 -0.26
C GLU A 147 12.76 9.31 1.09
N PRO A 148 11.63 9.89 1.55
CA PRO A 148 11.08 9.61 2.86
C PRO A 148 10.87 8.13 3.14
N ILE A 149 11.13 7.74 4.39
CA ILE A 149 10.81 6.42 4.91
C ILE A 149 9.81 6.59 6.06
N GLY A 150 8.55 6.43 5.75
CA GLY A 150 7.46 6.67 6.67
C GLY A 150 6.64 7.90 6.32
N LYS A 151 6.01 8.48 7.32
CA LYS A 151 5.14 9.66 7.17
C LYS A 151 5.90 10.93 7.46
N VAL A 152 5.90 11.86 6.52
CA VAL A 152 6.38 13.23 6.75
C VAL A 152 5.32 13.96 7.55
N VAL A 153 5.70 14.54 8.68
CA VAL A 153 4.81 15.26 9.59
C VAL A 153 5.25 16.72 9.74
N LEU A 154 4.28 17.60 9.96
CA LEU A 154 4.50 18.99 10.29
C LEU A 154 4.21 19.20 11.77
N THR A 155 5.06 19.94 12.45
CA THR A 155 4.90 20.31 13.86
C THR A 155 4.65 21.81 14.01
N ARG A 156 4.22 22.22 15.22
CA ARG A 156 4.06 23.62 15.62
C ARG A 156 4.97 23.92 16.79
#